data_252deffba256b173f2a56e48067ee2c1
#
_entry.id   252deffba256b173f2a56e48067ee2c1
#
_cell.length_a   1.000
_cell.length_b   1.000
_cell.length_c   1.000
_cell.angle_alpha   90.00
_cell.angle_beta   90.00
_cell.angle_gamma   90.00
#
_symmetry.space_group_name_H-M   'P 1'
#
loop_
_entity.id
_entity.type
_entity.pdbx_description
1 polymer ?
#
loop_
_entity_poly.entity_id
_entity_poly.type
_entity_poly.pdbx_seq_one_letter_code
_entity_poly.pdbx_strand_id
1 'polypeptide(L)'
;MTHRASRVLILDCGSQFTQLIARRVREARVFSEIHSADRPLAWIRDWKPTAIILSGGPSSVTDDGAPTFDPAILDLAPVLGVCYGMQWIAHAVGGQVKGSGRREYGRAEMVVKEAAGLFAGFDAHERTQVWMSHGDHVEAVPPGYVLTASSEGNPVVGFRHASKPIHAIQFHAEVAHTVRGAEIIQNFLFGVAGCTPDWTPGHFVEQQVAAIRELVGDAQVICGLSGGVDSSVAAALVHKAIGDQLTCIFVDTGLLRLHEREQVERTMGQHLGIRLITVRAEARFLGALSGLDDPEQKRKAIGYTFIDVFEDASADAGKDAKFLVQGTLYPDVIESVSARGGKSATIKTHHNVGGLKPDMKFKLIEPLRELFKDEVRNVGRELGLPEEMVGRHPFPGPGLAIRVLGAVDPENVETLRRADAIYLEEIRAAGLYNDIWQAFAVFLPVRSVGVMGDGRTYEHVIALRAVTSTDGMTADWYAFPTEVLARISNRIINEVKGINRVVYDVSSKPPATIEWE
;
A
#
# COMPACT_ATOMS: atom_id res chain seq x y z
N MET A 1 -0.09 -7.98 -24.52
CA MET A 1 1.01 -7.73 -23.55
C MET A 1 1.75 -6.49 -24.01
N THR A 2 1.64 -5.41 -23.24
CA THR A 2 2.34 -4.15 -23.53
C THR A 2 3.85 -4.37 -23.48
N HIS A 3 4.56 -3.98 -24.52
CA HIS A 3 6.01 -4.10 -24.62
C HIS A 3 6.66 -3.11 -23.62
N ARG A 4 7.02 -3.56 -22.43
CA ARG A 4 7.87 -2.81 -21.49
C ARG A 4 9.32 -3.12 -21.82
N ALA A 5 10.17 -2.08 -21.85
CA ALA A 5 11.58 -2.26 -22.21
C ALA A 5 12.33 -3.07 -21.13
N SER A 6 11.98 -2.89 -19.84
CA SER A 6 12.58 -3.64 -18.73
C SER A 6 11.53 -4.23 -17.79
N ARG A 7 11.72 -5.49 -17.41
CA ARG A 7 10.81 -6.24 -16.53
C ARG A 7 11.62 -7.05 -15.51
N VAL A 8 11.46 -6.75 -14.23
CA VAL A 8 12.12 -7.47 -13.15
C VAL A 8 11.14 -8.47 -12.52
N LEU A 9 11.50 -9.74 -12.56
CA LEU A 9 10.76 -10.80 -11.90
C LEU A 9 11.29 -10.99 -10.48
N ILE A 10 10.43 -10.88 -9.48
CA ILE A 10 10.75 -11.14 -8.09
C ILE A 10 10.07 -12.45 -7.70
N LEU A 11 10.86 -13.45 -7.30
CA LEU A 11 10.35 -14.73 -6.83
C LEU A 11 10.33 -14.72 -5.30
N ASP A 12 9.12 -14.85 -4.76
CA ASP A 12 8.87 -14.74 -3.32
C ASP A 12 9.08 -16.07 -2.61
N CYS A 13 10.09 -16.11 -1.73
CA CYS A 13 10.39 -17.23 -0.85
C CYS A 13 9.71 -17.11 0.54
N GLY A 14 8.75 -16.21 0.69
CA GLY A 14 7.97 -16.02 1.93
C GLY A 14 8.51 -14.92 2.85
N SER A 15 9.33 -14.00 2.36
CA SER A 15 9.84 -12.89 3.16
C SER A 15 8.78 -11.81 3.37
N GLN A 16 8.68 -11.30 4.60
CA GLN A 16 7.91 -10.09 4.89
C GLN A 16 8.42 -8.84 4.14
N PHE A 17 9.64 -8.86 3.60
CA PHE A 17 10.26 -7.73 2.90
C PHE A 17 10.17 -7.83 1.37
N THR A 18 9.55 -8.87 0.80
CA THR A 18 9.47 -9.06 -0.66
C THR A 18 8.80 -7.86 -1.35
N GLN A 19 7.75 -7.30 -0.76
CA GLN A 19 7.08 -6.12 -1.31
C GLN A 19 7.99 -4.87 -1.31
N LEU A 20 8.91 -4.75 -0.34
CA LEU A 20 9.88 -3.66 -0.30
C LEU A 20 10.90 -3.78 -1.43
N ILE A 21 11.31 -5.00 -1.81
CA ILE A 21 12.14 -5.21 -3.00
C ILE A 21 11.45 -4.64 -4.25
N ALA A 22 10.18 -5.01 -4.45
CA ALA A 22 9.39 -4.51 -5.59
C ALA A 22 9.29 -2.98 -5.59
N ARG A 23 9.04 -2.37 -4.43
CA ARG A 23 8.98 -0.91 -4.29
C ARG A 23 10.31 -0.24 -4.64
N ARG A 24 11.45 -0.76 -4.16
CA ARG A 24 12.78 -0.22 -4.49
C ARG A 24 13.07 -0.28 -5.99
N VAL A 25 12.68 -1.38 -6.64
CA VAL A 25 12.80 -1.50 -8.11
C VAL A 25 11.93 -0.45 -8.83
N ARG A 26 10.68 -0.24 -8.35
CA ARG A 26 9.75 0.76 -8.90
C ARG A 26 10.20 2.20 -8.64
N GLU A 27 10.76 2.50 -7.47
CA GLU A 27 11.38 3.79 -7.15
C GLU A 27 12.54 4.11 -8.10
N ALA A 28 13.26 3.10 -8.58
CA ALA A 28 14.25 3.23 -9.64
C ALA A 28 13.64 3.33 -11.06
N ARG A 29 12.31 3.48 -11.18
CA ARG A 29 11.55 3.57 -12.44
C ARG A 29 11.69 2.33 -13.33
N VAL A 30 11.84 1.16 -12.73
CA VAL A 30 11.86 -0.13 -13.44
C VAL A 30 10.63 -0.93 -13.04
N PHE A 31 9.95 -1.54 -14.01
CA PHE A 31 8.78 -2.37 -13.73
C PHE A 31 9.17 -3.67 -13.03
N SER A 32 8.40 -4.08 -12.00
CA SER A 32 8.61 -5.33 -11.30
C SER A 32 7.29 -6.04 -10.99
N GLU A 33 7.31 -7.36 -10.98
CA GLU A 33 6.21 -8.21 -10.48
C GLU A 33 6.73 -9.24 -9.49
N ILE A 34 5.91 -9.52 -8.46
CA ILE A 34 6.16 -10.56 -7.47
C ILE A 34 5.35 -11.79 -7.87
N HIS A 35 6.02 -12.94 -7.92
CA HIS A 35 5.39 -14.24 -8.13
C HIS A 35 5.92 -15.24 -7.12
N SER A 36 5.13 -16.30 -6.86
CA SER A 36 5.54 -17.39 -5.98
C SER A 36 6.80 -18.11 -6.50
N ALA A 37 7.65 -18.60 -5.60
CA ALA A 37 8.88 -19.32 -5.89
C ALA A 37 8.65 -20.62 -6.68
N ASP A 38 7.45 -21.19 -6.66
CA ASP A 38 7.06 -22.44 -7.33
C ASP A 38 6.77 -22.29 -8.84
N ARG A 39 6.98 -21.10 -9.42
CA ARG A 39 6.75 -20.86 -10.86
C ARG A 39 7.65 -21.78 -11.71
N PRO A 40 7.07 -22.55 -12.65
CA PRO A 40 7.85 -23.41 -13.54
C PRO A 40 8.85 -22.60 -14.39
N LEU A 41 10.03 -23.17 -14.63
CA LEU A 41 11.06 -22.54 -15.45
C LEU A 41 10.55 -22.13 -16.86
N ALA A 42 9.68 -22.94 -17.47
CA ALA A 42 9.06 -22.63 -18.76
C ALA A 42 8.24 -21.35 -18.70
N TRP A 43 7.45 -21.16 -17.62
CA TRP A 43 6.68 -19.93 -17.41
C TRP A 43 7.60 -18.72 -17.25
N ILE A 44 8.71 -18.86 -16.46
CA ILE A 44 9.69 -17.77 -16.28
C ILE A 44 10.32 -17.37 -17.61
N ARG A 45 10.65 -18.36 -18.44
CA ARG A 45 11.21 -18.14 -19.79
C ARG A 45 10.24 -17.40 -20.70
N ASP A 46 8.96 -17.78 -20.68
CA ASP A 46 7.90 -17.15 -21.48
C ASP A 46 7.59 -15.73 -21.00
N TRP A 47 7.77 -15.47 -19.70
CA TRP A 47 7.61 -14.14 -19.10
C TRP A 47 8.72 -13.18 -19.55
N LYS A 48 9.90 -13.69 -19.98
CA LYS A 48 11.05 -12.94 -20.51
C LYS A 48 11.53 -11.84 -19.56
N PRO A 49 11.99 -12.16 -18.35
CA PRO A 49 12.52 -11.18 -17.42
C PRO A 49 13.80 -10.52 -17.97
N THR A 50 13.95 -9.22 -17.76
CA THR A 50 15.22 -8.51 -17.95
C THR A 50 16.17 -8.81 -16.79
N ALA A 51 15.63 -9.02 -15.59
CA ALA A 51 16.35 -9.43 -14.39
C ALA A 51 15.46 -10.27 -13.48
N ILE A 52 16.09 -11.09 -12.65
CA ILE A 52 15.40 -11.92 -11.64
C ILE A 52 15.96 -11.59 -10.27
N ILE A 53 15.07 -11.40 -9.28
CA ILE A 53 15.45 -11.26 -7.87
C ILE A 53 14.83 -12.41 -7.09
N LEU A 54 15.66 -13.19 -6.40
CA LEU A 54 15.24 -14.22 -5.46
C LEU A 54 15.19 -13.59 -4.07
N SER A 55 14.01 -13.55 -3.47
CA SER A 55 13.80 -12.85 -2.20
C SER A 55 14.37 -13.60 -0.99
N GLY A 56 14.31 -12.97 0.17
CA GLY A 56 14.47 -13.63 1.46
C GLY A 56 13.34 -14.62 1.76
N GLY A 57 13.49 -15.40 2.81
CA GLY A 57 12.49 -16.35 3.28
C GLY A 57 12.79 -16.86 4.70
N PRO A 58 11.79 -17.41 5.40
CA PRO A 58 11.94 -17.89 6.77
C PRO A 58 12.55 -19.29 6.88
N SER A 59 12.60 -20.06 5.78
CA SER A 59 13.05 -21.45 5.75
C SER A 59 14.58 -21.55 5.66
N SER A 60 15.14 -22.69 6.06
CA SER A 60 16.49 -23.11 5.65
C SER A 60 16.43 -23.72 4.25
N VAL A 61 17.48 -23.54 3.45
CA VAL A 61 17.59 -24.19 2.11
C VAL A 61 17.70 -25.71 2.20
N THR A 62 17.93 -26.25 3.40
CA THR A 62 18.02 -27.69 3.69
C THR A 62 16.72 -28.26 4.27
N ASP A 63 15.70 -27.44 4.54
CA ASP A 63 14.43 -27.89 5.08
C ASP A 63 13.60 -28.62 4.02
N ASP A 64 12.90 -29.66 4.43
CA ASP A 64 11.93 -30.34 3.57
C ASP A 64 10.79 -29.38 3.20
N GLY A 65 10.56 -29.21 1.89
CA GLY A 65 9.53 -28.32 1.38
C GLY A 65 9.91 -26.83 1.36
N ALA A 66 11.18 -26.49 1.60
CA ALA A 66 11.68 -25.13 1.42
C ALA A 66 11.52 -24.67 -0.04
N PRO A 67 11.30 -23.35 -0.29
CA PRO A 67 11.25 -22.81 -1.64
C PRO A 67 12.50 -23.18 -2.43
N THR A 68 12.32 -23.76 -3.61
CA THR A 68 13.44 -24.15 -4.48
C THR A 68 13.15 -23.80 -5.93
N PHE A 69 14.19 -23.65 -6.72
CA PHE A 69 14.11 -23.29 -8.12
C PHE A 69 14.88 -24.29 -8.98
N ASP A 70 14.52 -24.41 -10.25
CA ASP A 70 15.37 -25.09 -11.23
C ASP A 70 16.68 -24.29 -11.39
N PRO A 71 17.87 -24.89 -11.18
CA PRO A 71 19.15 -24.18 -11.30
C PRO A 71 19.36 -23.47 -12.66
N ALA A 72 18.70 -23.92 -13.72
CA ALA A 72 18.75 -23.26 -15.03
C ALA A 72 18.17 -21.83 -15.01
N ILE A 73 17.49 -21.40 -13.94
CA ILE A 73 17.05 -20.01 -13.75
C ILE A 73 18.23 -19.04 -13.75
N LEU A 74 19.40 -19.49 -13.27
CA LEU A 74 20.64 -18.70 -13.21
C LEU A 74 21.21 -18.35 -14.59
N ASP A 75 20.71 -19.00 -15.65
CA ASP A 75 21.13 -18.77 -17.03
C ASP A 75 20.07 -18.02 -17.88
N LEU A 76 18.92 -17.69 -17.30
CA LEU A 76 17.83 -17.02 -18.05
C LEU A 76 18.01 -15.51 -18.18
N ALA A 77 18.49 -14.87 -17.13
CA ALA A 77 18.66 -13.42 -17.02
C ALA A 77 19.65 -13.10 -15.88
N PRO A 78 20.13 -11.86 -15.73
CA PRO A 78 20.85 -11.41 -14.54
C PRO A 78 20.07 -11.71 -13.26
N VAL A 79 20.75 -12.28 -12.23
CA VAL A 79 20.12 -12.73 -10.98
C VAL A 79 20.71 -12.01 -9.78
N LEU A 80 19.85 -11.54 -8.88
CA LEU A 80 20.19 -11.09 -7.53
C LEU A 80 19.52 -12.00 -6.50
N GLY A 81 20.31 -12.69 -5.67
CA GLY A 81 19.82 -13.40 -4.49
C GLY A 81 19.92 -12.54 -3.24
N VAL A 82 18.84 -12.39 -2.49
CA VAL A 82 18.77 -11.63 -1.24
C VAL A 82 18.47 -12.58 -0.09
N CYS A 83 19.32 -12.61 0.95
CA CYS A 83 19.14 -13.42 2.15
C CYS A 83 18.95 -14.92 1.82
N TYR A 84 17.74 -15.47 1.92
CA TYR A 84 17.43 -16.83 1.49
C TYR A 84 17.83 -17.08 0.02
N GLY A 85 17.55 -16.14 -0.88
CA GLY A 85 17.94 -16.24 -2.29
C GLY A 85 19.45 -16.37 -2.49
N MET A 86 20.28 -15.70 -1.67
CA MET A 86 21.74 -15.90 -1.65
C MET A 86 22.11 -17.31 -1.20
N GLN A 87 21.49 -17.80 -0.14
CA GLN A 87 21.74 -19.13 0.41
C GLN A 87 21.33 -20.21 -0.59
N TRP A 88 20.19 -20.03 -1.26
CA TRP A 88 19.75 -20.93 -2.33
C TRP A 88 20.75 -20.97 -3.51
N ILE A 89 21.23 -19.81 -3.98
CA ILE A 89 22.25 -19.76 -5.04
C ILE A 89 23.49 -20.54 -4.59
N ALA A 90 24.00 -20.27 -3.38
CA ALA A 90 25.18 -20.98 -2.87
C ALA A 90 24.96 -22.49 -2.85
N HIS A 91 23.81 -22.95 -2.33
CA HIS A 91 23.47 -24.38 -2.25
C HIS A 91 23.35 -25.02 -3.64
N ALA A 92 22.67 -24.37 -4.58
CA ALA A 92 22.42 -24.86 -5.93
C ALA A 92 23.72 -25.06 -6.75
N VAL A 93 24.77 -24.31 -6.43
CA VAL A 93 26.07 -24.40 -7.12
C VAL A 93 27.12 -25.17 -6.32
N GLY A 94 26.71 -25.94 -5.30
CA GLY A 94 27.57 -26.82 -4.52
C GLY A 94 28.31 -26.13 -3.37
N GLY A 95 27.91 -24.93 -2.98
CA GLY A 95 28.40 -24.26 -1.78
C GLY A 95 27.77 -24.81 -0.50
N GLN A 96 28.35 -24.44 0.64
CA GLN A 96 27.91 -24.89 1.95
C GLN A 96 27.12 -23.78 2.67
N VAL A 97 25.90 -24.10 3.05
CA VAL A 97 25.03 -23.26 3.92
C VAL A 97 24.90 -23.98 5.25
N LYS A 98 25.18 -23.27 6.33
CA LYS A 98 25.07 -23.81 7.70
C LYS A 98 24.13 -23.01 8.53
N GLY A 99 23.34 -23.72 9.37
CA GLY A 99 22.65 -23.12 10.48
C GLY A 99 23.67 -22.56 11.47
N SER A 100 23.64 -21.25 11.71
CA SER A 100 24.55 -20.64 12.67
C SER A 100 24.01 -20.82 14.08
N GLY A 101 24.85 -21.24 15.02
CA GLY A 101 24.56 -21.13 16.45
C GLY A 101 24.41 -19.66 16.92
N ARG A 102 24.70 -18.70 16.05
CA ARG A 102 24.48 -17.25 16.21
C ARG A 102 23.55 -16.74 15.11
N ARG A 103 22.39 -16.30 15.51
CA ARG A 103 21.43 -15.60 14.64
C ARG A 103 21.86 -14.15 14.51
N GLU A 104 21.79 -13.57 13.31
CA GLU A 104 22.04 -12.16 13.07
C GLU A 104 20.72 -11.45 12.71
N TYR A 105 20.24 -10.61 13.64
CA TYR A 105 19.05 -9.79 13.45
C TYR A 105 19.34 -8.34 13.81
N GLY A 106 18.92 -7.42 12.94
CA GLY A 106 19.06 -6.01 13.17
C GLY A 106 20.25 -5.37 12.45
N ARG A 107 20.78 -4.31 13.03
CA ARG A 107 21.88 -3.54 12.45
C ARG A 107 23.20 -4.28 12.54
N ALA A 108 23.89 -4.36 11.41
CA ALA A 108 25.25 -4.88 11.31
C ALA A 108 26.11 -3.95 10.44
N GLU A 109 27.41 -4.06 10.55
CA GLU A 109 28.36 -3.35 9.69
C GLU A 109 28.96 -4.32 8.68
N MET A 110 28.80 -4.06 7.39
CA MET A 110 29.48 -4.79 6.34
C MET A 110 30.75 -4.06 5.89
N VAL A 111 31.70 -4.83 5.35
CA VAL A 111 32.94 -4.34 4.74
C VAL A 111 32.95 -4.74 3.28
N VAL A 112 33.04 -3.77 2.39
CA VAL A 112 33.18 -3.98 0.94
C VAL A 112 34.52 -4.62 0.63
N LYS A 113 34.55 -5.77 -0.05
CA LYS A 113 35.77 -6.47 -0.49
C LYS A 113 36.08 -6.19 -1.95
N GLU A 114 35.06 -5.94 -2.76
CA GLU A 114 35.19 -5.61 -4.16
C GLU A 114 34.24 -4.45 -4.50
N ALA A 115 34.80 -3.31 -4.83
CA ALA A 115 34.08 -2.08 -5.20
C ALA A 115 33.66 -2.11 -6.68
N ALA A 116 32.88 -3.13 -7.07
CA ALA A 116 32.38 -3.35 -8.42
C ALA A 116 31.02 -4.04 -8.40
N GLY A 117 30.33 -4.10 -9.52
CA GLY A 117 29.00 -4.70 -9.63
C GLY A 117 28.00 -4.04 -8.69
N LEU A 118 27.47 -4.77 -7.68
CA LEU A 118 26.53 -4.19 -6.69
C LEU A 118 27.14 -3.06 -5.87
N PHE A 119 28.45 -3.08 -5.67
CA PHE A 119 29.18 -2.11 -4.86
C PHE A 119 29.95 -1.08 -5.71
N ALA A 120 29.54 -0.86 -6.96
CA ALA A 120 30.05 0.26 -7.76
C ALA A 120 29.73 1.59 -7.08
N GLY A 121 30.71 2.49 -6.97
CA GLY A 121 30.58 3.77 -6.24
C GLY A 121 30.86 3.70 -4.73
N PHE A 122 31.21 2.50 -4.23
CA PHE A 122 31.75 2.33 -2.87
C PHE A 122 33.29 2.38 -2.91
N ASP A 123 33.88 2.74 -1.78
CA ASP A 123 35.33 2.63 -1.62
C ASP A 123 35.75 1.19 -1.26
N ALA A 124 36.95 0.80 -1.67
CA ALA A 124 37.52 -0.47 -1.24
C ALA A 124 37.70 -0.48 0.28
N HIS A 125 37.20 -1.53 0.92
CA HIS A 125 37.13 -1.69 2.38
C HIS A 125 36.20 -0.68 3.11
N GLU A 126 35.33 0.02 2.40
CA GLU A 126 34.29 0.85 3.01
C GLU A 126 33.46 0.02 3.99
N ARG A 127 33.18 0.65 5.15
CA ARG A 127 32.28 0.09 6.16
C ARG A 127 30.95 0.82 6.08
N THR A 128 29.85 0.07 5.97
CA THR A 128 28.52 0.65 5.91
C THR A 128 27.51 -0.17 6.67
N GLN A 129 26.52 0.51 7.24
CA GLN A 129 25.43 -0.13 8.00
C GLN A 129 24.48 -0.87 7.05
N VAL A 130 24.18 -2.11 7.38
CA VAL A 130 23.20 -2.96 6.72
C VAL A 130 22.23 -3.58 7.73
N TRP A 131 21.14 -4.13 7.25
CA TRP A 131 20.14 -4.83 8.05
C TRP A 131 20.22 -6.34 7.81
N MET A 132 20.50 -7.09 8.85
CA MET A 132 20.54 -8.54 8.85
C MET A 132 19.22 -9.11 9.39
N SER A 133 18.77 -10.25 8.85
CA SER A 133 17.60 -10.98 9.33
C SER A 133 17.69 -12.45 8.92
N HIS A 134 18.65 -13.18 9.51
CA HIS A 134 18.90 -14.58 9.12
C HIS A 134 19.39 -15.44 10.28
N GLY A 135 19.06 -16.75 10.19
CA GLY A 135 19.58 -17.81 11.07
C GLY A 135 20.71 -18.60 10.41
N ASP A 136 20.62 -18.79 9.09
CA ASP A 136 21.61 -19.53 8.29
C ASP A 136 22.55 -18.58 7.57
N HIS A 137 23.74 -19.05 7.24
CA HIS A 137 24.75 -18.29 6.49
C HIS A 137 25.55 -19.17 5.52
N VAL A 138 26.13 -18.53 4.51
CA VAL A 138 27.06 -19.16 3.58
C VAL A 138 28.43 -19.20 4.25
N GLU A 139 28.99 -20.41 4.43
CA GLU A 139 30.25 -20.62 5.16
C GLU A 139 31.48 -20.17 4.36
N ALA A 140 31.47 -20.44 3.07
CA ALA A 140 32.55 -20.08 2.15
C ALA A 140 31.96 -19.70 0.78
N VAL A 141 32.70 -18.86 0.06
CA VAL A 141 32.33 -18.47 -1.31
C VAL A 141 32.29 -19.71 -2.20
N PRO A 142 31.19 -19.97 -2.94
CA PRO A 142 31.09 -21.13 -3.80
C PRO A 142 32.16 -21.14 -4.92
N PRO A 143 32.52 -22.33 -5.46
CA PRO A 143 33.45 -22.43 -6.60
C PRO A 143 32.97 -21.60 -7.80
N GLY A 144 33.88 -20.84 -8.42
CA GLY A 144 33.56 -19.95 -9.55
C GLY A 144 32.97 -18.61 -9.17
N TYR A 145 32.84 -18.31 -7.86
CA TYR A 145 32.35 -17.03 -7.34
C TYR A 145 33.48 -16.26 -6.64
N VAL A 146 33.26 -14.96 -6.47
CA VAL A 146 34.20 -14.01 -5.87
C VAL A 146 33.50 -13.33 -4.67
N LEU A 147 34.21 -13.19 -3.55
CA LEU A 147 33.76 -12.49 -2.36
C LEU A 147 33.64 -10.99 -2.65
N THR A 148 32.44 -10.41 -2.41
CA THR A 148 32.22 -8.97 -2.62
C THR A 148 32.01 -8.20 -1.32
N ALA A 149 31.53 -8.85 -0.25
CA ALA A 149 31.37 -8.23 1.06
C ALA A 149 31.47 -9.25 2.21
N SER A 150 31.92 -8.77 3.38
CA SER A 150 31.98 -9.54 4.63
C SER A 150 31.47 -8.69 5.80
N SER A 151 31.14 -9.30 6.95
CA SER A 151 30.91 -8.62 8.23
C SER A 151 31.78 -9.25 9.32
N GLU A 152 31.78 -8.66 10.52
CA GLU A 152 32.49 -9.23 11.66
C GLU A 152 31.92 -10.60 12.07
N GLY A 153 30.59 -10.76 11.98
CA GLY A 153 29.89 -11.99 12.36
C GLY A 153 29.79 -13.03 11.25
N ASN A 154 29.93 -12.62 9.97
CA ASN A 154 29.75 -13.48 8.82
C ASN A 154 30.82 -13.17 7.74
N PRO A 155 31.69 -14.15 7.42
CA PRO A 155 32.76 -13.95 6.45
C PRO A 155 32.27 -13.77 5.01
N VAL A 156 31.02 -14.20 4.69
CA VAL A 156 30.45 -14.13 3.35
C VAL A 156 29.05 -13.47 3.43
N VAL A 157 28.99 -12.15 3.33
CA VAL A 157 27.72 -11.41 3.27
C VAL A 157 27.39 -10.90 1.86
N GLY A 158 28.29 -11.13 0.90
CA GLY A 158 28.05 -10.89 -0.52
C GLY A 158 29.05 -11.62 -1.38
N PHE A 159 28.56 -12.17 -2.50
CA PHE A 159 29.40 -12.78 -3.55
C PHE A 159 28.79 -12.54 -4.93
N ARG A 160 29.59 -12.66 -5.96
CA ARG A 160 29.17 -12.68 -7.35
C ARG A 160 29.84 -13.79 -8.14
N HIS A 161 29.22 -14.24 -9.23
CA HIS A 161 29.88 -15.15 -10.18
C HIS A 161 31.01 -14.40 -10.89
N ALA A 162 32.10 -15.12 -11.17
CA ALA A 162 33.31 -14.54 -11.79
C ALA A 162 33.04 -13.94 -13.19
N SER A 163 32.12 -14.53 -13.98
CA SER A 163 31.88 -14.17 -15.38
C SER A 163 30.39 -14.02 -15.77
N LYS A 164 29.45 -14.56 -14.97
CA LYS A 164 28.00 -14.42 -15.22
C LYS A 164 27.42 -13.28 -14.39
N PRO A 165 26.31 -12.65 -14.81
CA PRO A 165 25.65 -11.57 -14.08
C PRO A 165 24.81 -12.11 -12.90
N ILE A 166 25.44 -12.90 -12.02
CA ILE A 166 24.81 -13.48 -10.83
C ILE A 166 25.46 -12.84 -9.62
N HIS A 167 24.65 -12.22 -8.78
CA HIS A 167 25.05 -11.54 -7.56
C HIS A 167 24.21 -12.02 -6.38
N ALA A 168 24.76 -11.97 -5.19
CA ALA A 168 24.06 -12.38 -3.99
C ALA A 168 24.51 -11.58 -2.76
N ILE A 169 23.57 -11.25 -1.89
CA ILE A 169 23.79 -10.54 -0.63
C ILE A 169 22.98 -11.19 0.50
N GLN A 170 23.57 -11.27 1.70
CA GLN A 170 22.92 -11.85 2.87
C GLN A 170 21.99 -10.86 3.58
N PHE A 171 22.30 -9.59 3.52
CA PHE A 171 21.54 -8.51 4.14
C PHE A 171 20.39 -8.02 3.24
N HIS A 172 19.48 -7.28 3.84
CA HIS A 172 18.32 -6.70 3.16
C HIS A 172 18.64 -5.28 2.67
N ALA A 173 18.93 -5.12 1.38
CA ALA A 173 19.19 -3.83 0.75
C ALA A 173 17.92 -2.99 0.58
N GLU A 174 16.75 -3.63 0.59
CA GLU A 174 15.44 -3.01 0.36
C GLU A 174 14.90 -2.22 1.56
N VAL A 175 15.37 -2.52 2.79
CA VAL A 175 14.88 -1.85 4.00
C VAL A 175 15.56 -0.52 4.26
N ALA A 176 14.87 0.40 4.91
CA ALA A 176 15.38 1.75 5.21
C ALA A 176 16.63 1.77 6.11
N HIS A 177 16.85 0.71 6.90
CA HIS A 177 17.98 0.59 7.82
C HIS A 177 19.30 0.24 7.11
N THR A 178 19.29 -0.19 5.84
CA THR A 178 20.47 -0.34 5.01
C THR A 178 20.75 0.98 4.31
N VAL A 179 21.76 1.72 4.81
CA VAL A 179 22.01 3.13 4.48
C VAL A 179 22.17 3.37 2.97
N ARG A 180 22.94 2.54 2.27
CA ARG A 180 23.14 2.63 0.81
C ARG A 180 22.39 1.54 0.04
N GLY A 181 21.28 1.02 0.60
CA GLY A 181 20.53 -0.09 0.01
C GLY A 181 19.92 0.22 -1.36
N ALA A 182 19.37 1.43 -1.52
CA ALA A 182 18.82 1.88 -2.80
C ALA A 182 19.89 1.90 -3.91
N GLU A 183 21.11 2.32 -3.60
CA GLU A 183 22.24 2.36 -4.54
C GLU A 183 22.67 0.96 -4.96
N ILE A 184 22.72 0.00 -4.02
CA ILE A 184 23.03 -1.40 -4.31
C ILE A 184 22.01 -2.00 -5.28
N ILE A 185 20.71 -1.73 -5.07
CA ILE A 185 19.65 -2.19 -5.97
C ILE A 185 19.76 -1.49 -7.34
N GLN A 186 20.02 -0.20 -7.40
CA GLN A 186 20.23 0.54 -8.66
C GLN A 186 21.45 0.02 -9.42
N ASN A 187 22.55 -0.29 -8.73
CA ASN A 187 23.74 -0.90 -9.34
C ASN A 187 23.41 -2.25 -9.98
N PHE A 188 22.56 -3.07 -9.33
CA PHE A 188 22.06 -4.29 -9.93
C PHE A 188 21.25 -4.02 -11.19
N LEU A 189 20.25 -3.13 -11.08
CA LEU A 189 19.29 -2.85 -12.17
C LEU A 189 19.99 -2.26 -13.41
N PHE A 190 20.83 -1.24 -13.20
CA PHE A 190 21.41 -0.48 -14.30
C PHE A 190 22.79 -0.98 -14.70
N GLY A 191 23.65 -1.29 -13.72
CA GLY A 191 25.03 -1.69 -13.96
C GLY A 191 25.19 -3.17 -14.35
N VAL A 192 24.39 -4.06 -13.73
CA VAL A 192 24.49 -5.50 -13.96
C VAL A 192 23.46 -5.98 -14.98
N ALA A 193 22.19 -5.59 -14.81
CA ALA A 193 21.09 -6.09 -15.62
C ALA A 193 20.77 -5.23 -16.86
N GLY A 194 21.32 -4.01 -16.98
CA GLY A 194 21.10 -3.12 -18.10
C GLY A 194 19.64 -2.66 -18.27
N CYS A 195 18.90 -2.59 -17.17
CA CYS A 195 17.52 -2.11 -17.20
C CYS A 195 17.45 -0.64 -17.63
N THR A 196 16.33 -0.26 -18.24
CA THR A 196 16.02 1.15 -18.59
C THR A 196 14.96 1.68 -17.62
N PRO A 197 15.08 2.94 -17.13
CA PRO A 197 14.13 3.55 -16.20
C PRO A 197 12.91 4.13 -16.95
N ASP A 198 12.08 3.29 -17.55
CA ASP A 198 10.93 3.64 -18.38
C ASP A 198 9.57 3.52 -17.66
N TRP A 199 9.54 3.02 -16.43
CA TRP A 199 8.35 2.95 -15.62
C TRP A 199 8.02 4.33 -15.01
N THR A 200 7.21 5.11 -15.75
CA THR A 200 6.79 6.47 -15.36
C THR A 200 5.26 6.58 -15.34
N PRO A 201 4.67 7.49 -14.54
CA PRO A 201 3.22 7.71 -14.54
C PRO A 201 2.65 8.01 -15.93
N GLY A 202 3.31 8.86 -16.72
CA GLY A 202 2.88 9.21 -18.09
C GLY A 202 2.85 8.00 -18.99
N HIS A 203 3.91 7.20 -19.03
CA HIS A 203 3.99 5.99 -19.85
C HIS A 203 2.92 4.95 -19.41
N PHE A 204 2.72 4.80 -18.09
CA PHE A 204 1.65 3.94 -17.57
C PHE A 204 0.27 4.41 -18.05
N VAL A 205 -0.03 5.71 -17.96
CA VAL A 205 -1.31 6.29 -18.42
C VAL A 205 -1.52 6.00 -19.90
N GLU A 206 -0.53 6.24 -20.74
CA GLU A 206 -0.63 5.97 -22.20
C GLU A 206 -0.94 4.50 -22.50
N GLN A 207 -0.23 3.58 -21.85
CA GLN A 207 -0.44 2.15 -22.02
C GLN A 207 -1.83 1.70 -21.56
N GLN A 208 -2.27 2.16 -20.38
CA GLN A 208 -3.57 1.80 -19.83
C GLN A 208 -4.72 2.38 -20.66
N VAL A 209 -4.60 3.61 -21.13
CA VAL A 209 -5.59 4.24 -22.02
C VAL A 209 -5.77 3.41 -23.29
N ALA A 210 -4.67 2.97 -23.92
CA ALA A 210 -4.75 2.13 -25.12
C ALA A 210 -5.42 0.77 -24.83
N ALA A 211 -5.02 0.10 -23.73
CA ALA A 211 -5.57 -1.19 -23.33
C ALA A 211 -7.06 -1.11 -22.97
N ILE A 212 -7.49 -0.07 -22.27
CA ILE A 212 -8.90 0.14 -21.91
C ILE A 212 -9.74 0.40 -23.15
N ARG A 213 -9.28 1.21 -24.09
CA ARG A 213 -9.97 1.46 -25.37
C ARG A 213 -10.19 0.17 -26.16
N GLU A 214 -9.16 -0.66 -26.28
CA GLU A 214 -9.24 -1.94 -26.97
C GLU A 214 -10.23 -2.90 -26.27
N LEU A 215 -10.19 -2.97 -24.93
CA LEU A 215 -11.05 -3.85 -24.14
C LEU A 215 -12.53 -3.45 -24.20
N VAL A 216 -12.81 -2.16 -24.10
CA VAL A 216 -14.17 -1.62 -23.96
C VAL A 216 -14.88 -1.50 -25.30
N GLY A 217 -14.17 -1.08 -26.36
CA GLY A 217 -14.80 -0.74 -27.65
C GLY A 217 -15.91 0.29 -27.47
N ASP A 218 -17.11 -0.01 -27.98
CA ASP A 218 -18.29 0.87 -27.90
C ASP A 218 -19.19 0.61 -26.69
N ALA A 219 -18.76 -0.23 -25.72
CA ALA A 219 -19.59 -0.61 -24.58
C ALA A 219 -19.68 0.50 -23.52
N GLN A 220 -20.80 0.52 -22.78
CA GLN A 220 -20.95 1.38 -21.60
C GLN A 220 -20.25 0.77 -20.39
N VAL A 221 -19.70 1.64 -19.54
CA VAL A 221 -18.92 1.31 -18.36
C VAL A 221 -19.48 2.06 -17.15
N ILE A 222 -19.59 1.39 -16.01
CA ILE A 222 -19.92 2.02 -14.73
C ILE A 222 -18.73 1.97 -13.77
N CYS A 223 -18.67 2.95 -12.87
CA CYS A 223 -17.67 3.03 -11.82
C CYS A 223 -18.31 3.44 -10.50
N GLY A 224 -18.09 2.66 -9.45
CA GLY A 224 -18.44 3.08 -8.08
C GLY A 224 -17.37 4.02 -7.53
N LEU A 225 -17.74 5.25 -7.22
CA LEU A 225 -16.87 6.21 -6.55
C LEU A 225 -17.11 6.19 -5.04
N SER A 226 -16.07 5.91 -4.28
CA SER A 226 -16.08 6.02 -2.81
C SER A 226 -15.61 7.39 -2.31
N GLY A 227 -15.21 8.29 -3.21
CA GLY A 227 -14.51 9.53 -2.85
C GLY A 227 -13.04 9.33 -2.47
N GLY A 228 -12.56 8.09 -2.38
CA GLY A 228 -11.15 7.77 -2.11
C GLY A 228 -10.24 8.03 -3.32
N VAL A 229 -8.92 8.12 -3.05
CA VAL A 229 -7.89 8.36 -4.09
C VAL A 229 -7.99 7.32 -5.21
N ASP A 230 -8.07 6.03 -4.85
CA ASP A 230 -7.97 4.92 -5.81
C ASP A 230 -9.15 4.90 -6.79
N SER A 231 -10.39 4.99 -6.28
CA SER A 231 -11.57 5.05 -7.12
C SER A 231 -11.59 6.30 -8.02
N SER A 232 -11.09 7.42 -7.52
CA SER A 232 -11.01 8.67 -8.27
C SER A 232 -9.98 8.60 -9.39
N VAL A 233 -8.80 8.04 -9.12
CA VAL A 233 -7.74 7.86 -10.14
C VAL A 233 -8.16 6.83 -11.18
N ALA A 234 -8.80 5.72 -10.76
CA ALA A 234 -9.35 4.72 -11.68
C ALA A 234 -10.39 5.32 -12.63
N ALA A 235 -11.34 6.09 -12.07
CA ALA A 235 -12.36 6.78 -12.86
C ALA A 235 -11.77 7.80 -13.84
N ALA A 236 -10.81 8.63 -13.40
CA ALA A 236 -10.15 9.61 -14.25
C ALA A 236 -9.37 8.95 -15.40
N LEU A 237 -8.68 7.83 -15.12
CA LEU A 237 -7.93 7.07 -16.12
C LEU A 237 -8.87 6.44 -17.16
N VAL A 238 -9.97 5.81 -16.72
CA VAL A 238 -10.97 5.23 -17.62
C VAL A 238 -11.67 6.33 -18.43
N HIS A 239 -12.04 7.45 -17.81
CA HIS A 239 -12.63 8.59 -18.52
C HIS A 239 -11.69 9.14 -19.61
N LYS A 240 -10.38 9.26 -19.32
CA LYS A 240 -9.38 9.65 -20.32
C LYS A 240 -9.33 8.68 -21.52
N ALA A 241 -9.62 7.40 -21.27
CA ALA A 241 -9.64 6.38 -22.32
C ALA A 241 -10.91 6.41 -23.16
N ILE A 242 -12.11 6.47 -22.56
CA ILE A 242 -13.40 6.21 -23.21
C ILE A 242 -14.42 7.36 -23.10
N GLY A 243 -14.08 8.47 -22.44
CA GLY A 243 -14.94 9.65 -22.34
C GLY A 243 -16.33 9.35 -21.78
N ASP A 244 -17.36 9.77 -22.49
CA ASP A 244 -18.78 9.72 -22.08
C ASP A 244 -19.36 8.31 -21.97
N GLN A 245 -18.63 7.26 -22.40
CA GLN A 245 -19.04 5.86 -22.18
C GLN A 245 -18.94 5.47 -20.68
N LEU A 246 -18.21 6.25 -19.87
CA LEU A 246 -18.12 6.06 -18.43
C LEU A 246 -19.22 6.83 -17.68
N THR A 247 -19.97 6.12 -16.84
CA THR A 247 -20.87 6.73 -15.83
C THR A 247 -20.37 6.36 -14.44
N CYS A 248 -20.07 7.37 -13.62
CA CYS A 248 -19.67 7.18 -12.23
C CYS A 248 -20.88 7.32 -11.30
N ILE A 249 -20.98 6.43 -10.32
CA ILE A 249 -22.00 6.44 -9.27
C ILE A 249 -21.30 6.71 -7.95
N PHE A 250 -21.60 7.85 -7.34
CA PHE A 250 -21.10 8.24 -6.03
C PHE A 250 -22.21 8.09 -4.99
N VAL A 251 -21.97 7.32 -3.94
CA VAL A 251 -22.92 7.09 -2.86
C VAL A 251 -22.58 7.97 -1.67
N ASP A 252 -23.40 8.97 -1.40
CA ASP A 252 -23.36 9.72 -0.15
C ASP A 252 -24.02 8.91 0.95
N THR A 253 -23.20 8.33 1.80
CA THR A 253 -23.62 7.46 2.91
C THR A 253 -24.09 8.24 4.15
N GLY A 254 -23.89 9.55 4.19
CA GLY A 254 -24.06 10.36 5.38
C GLY A 254 -22.93 10.21 6.42
N LEU A 255 -21.93 9.36 6.11
CA LEU A 255 -20.77 9.05 6.98
C LEU A 255 -19.47 9.68 6.45
N LEU A 256 -19.58 10.58 5.48
CA LEU A 256 -18.46 11.30 4.86
C LEU A 256 -18.00 12.45 5.76
N ARG A 257 -16.76 12.91 5.51
CA ARG A 257 -16.24 14.14 6.10
C ARG A 257 -17.03 15.37 5.66
N LEU A 258 -16.87 16.45 6.39
CA LEU A 258 -17.48 17.74 6.05
C LEU A 258 -17.05 18.18 4.63
N HIS A 259 -18.03 18.55 3.79
CA HIS A 259 -17.83 19.02 2.41
C HIS A 259 -17.20 17.99 1.43
N GLU A 260 -17.07 16.72 1.83
CA GLU A 260 -16.47 15.70 0.96
C GLU A 260 -17.33 15.41 -0.28
N ARG A 261 -18.65 15.35 -0.13
CA ARG A 261 -19.57 15.17 -1.26
C ARG A 261 -19.40 16.31 -2.28
N GLU A 262 -19.47 17.56 -1.83
CA GLU A 262 -19.34 18.74 -2.68
C GLU A 262 -17.98 18.79 -3.38
N GLN A 263 -16.92 18.33 -2.70
CA GLN A 263 -15.59 18.22 -3.29
C GLN A 263 -15.54 17.19 -4.41
N VAL A 264 -16.15 16.00 -4.21
CA VAL A 264 -16.20 14.95 -5.24
C VAL A 264 -17.02 15.43 -6.45
N GLU A 265 -18.21 16.01 -6.23
CA GLU A 265 -19.07 16.53 -7.30
C GLU A 265 -18.35 17.61 -8.12
N ARG A 266 -17.66 18.53 -7.46
CA ARG A 266 -16.90 19.60 -8.13
C ARG A 266 -15.71 19.02 -8.92
N THR A 267 -14.92 18.13 -8.31
CA THR A 267 -13.71 17.62 -8.97
C THR A 267 -14.05 16.67 -10.10
N MET A 268 -14.87 15.67 -9.86
CA MET A 268 -15.17 14.64 -10.86
C MET A 268 -16.15 15.15 -11.92
N GLY A 269 -17.23 15.83 -11.51
CA GLY A 269 -18.25 16.32 -12.43
C GLY A 269 -17.83 17.58 -13.17
N GLN A 270 -17.44 18.64 -12.44
CA GLN A 270 -17.21 19.94 -13.06
C GLN A 270 -15.80 20.12 -13.62
N HIS A 271 -14.76 19.66 -12.89
CA HIS A 271 -13.38 19.85 -13.31
C HIS A 271 -12.95 18.82 -14.37
N LEU A 272 -13.26 17.54 -14.17
CA LEU A 272 -12.90 16.46 -15.12
C LEU A 272 -13.99 16.18 -16.16
N GLY A 273 -15.20 16.72 -16.01
CA GLY A 273 -16.30 16.49 -16.96
C GLY A 273 -16.86 15.07 -16.96
N ILE A 274 -16.62 14.29 -15.90
CA ILE A 274 -17.09 12.91 -15.81
C ILE A 274 -18.60 12.90 -15.54
N ARG A 275 -19.36 12.06 -16.25
CA ARG A 275 -20.77 11.82 -15.98
C ARG A 275 -20.93 11.20 -14.60
N LEU A 276 -21.39 11.99 -13.62
CA LEU A 276 -21.52 11.63 -12.22
C LEU A 276 -22.99 11.58 -11.77
N ILE A 277 -23.37 10.48 -11.15
CA ILE A 277 -24.66 10.31 -10.48
C ILE A 277 -24.40 10.25 -8.98
N THR A 278 -24.90 11.23 -8.22
CA THR A 278 -24.81 11.22 -6.75
C THR A 278 -26.09 10.63 -6.17
N VAL A 279 -25.94 9.53 -5.43
CA VAL A 279 -27.03 8.85 -4.72
C VAL A 279 -26.99 9.27 -3.25
N ARG A 280 -27.99 9.99 -2.78
CA ARG A 280 -28.12 10.37 -1.36
C ARG A 280 -28.78 9.23 -0.59
N ALA A 281 -28.01 8.48 0.18
CA ALA A 281 -28.46 7.27 0.86
C ALA A 281 -28.32 7.34 2.39
N GLU A 282 -28.06 8.53 2.97
CA GLU A 282 -27.81 8.73 4.41
C GLU A 282 -28.85 8.01 5.29
N ALA A 283 -30.14 8.16 5.01
CA ALA A 283 -31.19 7.53 5.81
C ALA A 283 -31.12 5.99 5.79
N ARG A 284 -30.69 5.38 4.66
CA ARG A 284 -30.55 3.91 4.56
C ARG A 284 -29.36 3.43 5.41
N PHE A 285 -28.24 4.14 5.36
CA PHE A 285 -27.05 3.77 6.13
C PHE A 285 -27.24 3.96 7.63
N LEU A 286 -27.76 5.11 8.05
CA LEU A 286 -28.06 5.35 9.46
C LEU A 286 -29.13 4.40 10.00
N GLY A 287 -30.13 4.05 9.20
CA GLY A 287 -31.13 3.03 9.55
C GLY A 287 -30.51 1.64 9.73
N ALA A 288 -29.59 1.24 8.85
CA ALA A 288 -28.89 -0.05 8.95
C ALA A 288 -27.92 -0.11 10.15
N LEU A 289 -27.42 1.04 10.62
CA LEU A 289 -26.52 1.15 11.79
C LEU A 289 -27.26 1.28 13.12
N SER A 290 -28.58 1.48 13.09
CA SER A 290 -29.37 1.69 14.31
C SER A 290 -29.25 0.52 15.29
N GLY A 291 -28.77 0.81 16.50
CA GLY A 291 -28.59 -0.18 17.57
C GLY A 291 -27.34 -1.06 17.45
N LEU A 292 -26.48 -0.82 16.45
CA LEU A 292 -25.20 -1.52 16.32
C LEU A 292 -24.10 -0.75 17.05
N ASP A 293 -23.38 -1.45 17.93
CA ASP A 293 -22.23 -0.92 18.68
C ASP A 293 -20.93 -1.71 18.40
N ASP A 294 -21.03 -2.94 17.89
CA ASP A 294 -19.88 -3.78 17.51
C ASP A 294 -19.26 -3.32 16.19
N PRO A 295 -17.95 -3.05 16.15
CA PRO A 295 -17.27 -2.53 14.96
C PRO A 295 -17.40 -3.42 13.72
N GLU A 296 -17.36 -4.74 13.90
CA GLU A 296 -17.45 -5.67 12.77
C GLU A 296 -18.87 -5.73 12.20
N GLN A 297 -19.89 -5.64 13.05
CA GLN A 297 -21.29 -5.53 12.61
C GLN A 297 -21.55 -4.21 11.88
N LYS A 298 -21.01 -3.09 12.37
CA LYS A 298 -21.08 -1.79 11.66
C LYS A 298 -20.48 -1.91 10.25
N ARG A 299 -19.28 -2.48 10.14
CA ARG A 299 -18.58 -2.67 8.84
C ARG A 299 -19.40 -3.52 7.88
N LYS A 300 -19.98 -4.62 8.34
CA LYS A 300 -20.84 -5.49 7.54
C LYS A 300 -22.12 -4.80 7.08
N ALA A 301 -22.81 -4.12 8.00
CA ALA A 301 -24.03 -3.38 7.69
C ALA A 301 -23.78 -2.32 6.62
N ILE A 302 -22.70 -1.54 6.75
CA ILE A 302 -22.31 -0.52 5.76
C ILE A 302 -21.98 -1.18 4.41
N GLY A 303 -21.21 -2.27 4.41
CA GLY A 303 -20.84 -2.98 3.19
C GLY A 303 -22.05 -3.51 2.43
N TYR A 304 -22.98 -4.18 3.10
CA TYR A 304 -24.19 -4.69 2.46
C TYR A 304 -25.09 -3.55 1.95
N THR A 305 -25.32 -2.52 2.76
CA THR A 305 -26.11 -1.36 2.36
C THR A 305 -25.51 -0.66 1.13
N PHE A 306 -24.17 -0.56 1.08
CA PHE A 306 -23.49 0.04 -0.07
C PHE A 306 -23.72 -0.77 -1.36
N ILE A 307 -23.62 -2.10 -1.29
CA ILE A 307 -23.89 -2.96 -2.44
C ILE A 307 -25.33 -2.80 -2.92
N ASP A 308 -26.30 -2.84 -2.02
CA ASP A 308 -27.71 -2.69 -2.38
C ASP A 308 -28.02 -1.33 -3.00
N VAL A 309 -27.49 -0.24 -2.44
CA VAL A 309 -27.66 1.12 -2.99
C VAL A 309 -26.99 1.25 -4.36
N PHE A 310 -25.80 0.66 -4.51
CA PHE A 310 -25.08 0.68 -5.78
C PHE A 310 -25.79 -0.14 -6.86
N GLU A 311 -26.32 -1.32 -6.52
CA GLU A 311 -27.12 -2.14 -7.43
C GLU A 311 -28.38 -1.41 -7.90
N ASP A 312 -29.15 -0.81 -6.98
CA ASP A 312 -30.32 -0.01 -7.33
C ASP A 312 -29.97 1.11 -8.32
N ALA A 313 -28.91 1.87 -8.03
CA ALA A 313 -28.47 2.97 -8.87
C ALA A 313 -27.92 2.49 -10.23
N SER A 314 -27.24 1.35 -10.25
CA SER A 314 -26.68 0.77 -11.49
C SER A 314 -27.73 0.17 -12.40
N ALA A 315 -28.85 -0.30 -11.86
CA ALA A 315 -29.98 -0.81 -12.65
C ALA A 315 -30.61 0.27 -13.53
N ASP A 316 -30.64 1.52 -13.05
CA ASP A 316 -31.17 2.67 -13.79
C ASP A 316 -30.10 3.30 -14.72
N ALA A 317 -28.90 3.51 -14.20
CA ALA A 317 -27.83 4.24 -14.89
C ALA A 317 -26.99 3.38 -15.84
N GLY A 318 -26.92 2.06 -15.57
CA GLY A 318 -26.05 1.11 -16.24
C GLY A 318 -26.75 0.03 -17.02
N LYS A 319 -28.00 0.27 -17.48
CA LYS A 319 -28.88 -0.74 -18.14
C LYS A 319 -28.18 -1.46 -19.30
N ASP A 320 -27.25 -0.76 -19.99
CA ASP A 320 -26.47 -1.28 -21.11
C ASP A 320 -24.98 -1.44 -20.76
N ALA A 321 -24.59 -1.23 -19.49
CA ALA A 321 -23.20 -1.36 -19.10
C ALA A 321 -22.75 -2.83 -19.09
N LYS A 322 -21.60 -3.08 -19.69
CA LYS A 322 -20.96 -4.41 -19.74
C LYS A 322 -19.78 -4.52 -18.76
N PHE A 323 -19.26 -3.40 -18.31
CA PHE A 323 -18.06 -3.34 -17.48
C PHE A 323 -18.28 -2.54 -16.21
N LEU A 324 -17.59 -2.98 -15.13
CA LEU A 324 -17.49 -2.28 -13.85
C LEU A 324 -16.01 -1.97 -13.56
N VAL A 325 -15.73 -0.70 -13.28
CA VAL A 325 -14.39 -0.25 -12.86
C VAL A 325 -14.19 -0.52 -11.38
N GLN A 326 -13.07 -1.14 -11.04
CA GLN A 326 -12.66 -1.40 -9.67
C GLN A 326 -11.26 -0.84 -9.41
N GLY A 327 -11.07 -0.17 -8.28
CA GLY A 327 -9.80 0.44 -7.87
C GLY A 327 -8.87 -0.53 -7.13
N THR A 328 -8.78 -1.80 -7.56
CA THR A 328 -7.87 -2.80 -7.00
C THR A 328 -6.42 -2.36 -7.18
N LEU A 329 -5.61 -2.46 -6.13
CA LEU A 329 -4.19 -2.14 -6.14
C LEU A 329 -3.32 -3.39 -6.12
N TYR A 330 -2.02 -3.22 -6.42
CA TYR A 330 -1.07 -4.33 -6.45
C TYR A 330 -0.92 -5.08 -5.11
N PRO A 331 -0.86 -4.41 -3.94
CA PRO A 331 -0.88 -5.11 -2.65
C PRO A 331 -2.12 -6.00 -2.44
N ASP A 332 -3.31 -5.56 -2.88
CA ASP A 332 -4.54 -6.35 -2.78
C ASP A 332 -4.44 -7.66 -3.59
N VAL A 333 -3.80 -7.60 -4.75
CA VAL A 333 -3.57 -8.76 -5.62
C VAL A 333 -2.62 -9.76 -4.96
N ILE A 334 -1.51 -9.29 -4.39
CA ILE A 334 -0.51 -10.14 -3.72
C ILE A 334 -1.14 -10.83 -2.50
N GLU A 335 -1.84 -10.08 -1.65
CA GLU A 335 -2.52 -10.62 -0.47
C GLU A 335 -3.56 -11.70 -0.84
N SER A 336 -4.31 -11.50 -1.93
CA SER A 336 -5.31 -12.46 -2.41
C SER A 336 -4.71 -13.77 -2.93
N VAL A 337 -3.51 -13.74 -3.49
CA VAL A 337 -2.79 -14.93 -3.98
C VAL A 337 -2.16 -15.70 -2.82
N SER A 338 -1.58 -15.00 -1.85
CA SER A 338 -0.98 -15.60 -0.64
C SER A 338 -2.02 -16.34 0.21
N ALA A 339 -3.25 -15.86 0.28
CA ALA A 339 -4.35 -16.50 1.00
C ALA A 339 -4.79 -17.86 0.40
N ARG A 340 -4.47 -18.14 -0.87
CA ARG A 340 -4.81 -19.42 -1.54
C ARG A 340 -3.75 -20.51 -1.35
N GLY A 341 -2.55 -20.18 -0.86
CA GLY A 341 -1.42 -21.12 -0.76
C GLY A 341 -0.90 -21.44 0.65
N GLY A 342 -1.39 -20.82 1.72
CA GLY A 342 -0.86 -21.01 3.07
C GLY A 342 -1.90 -20.91 4.18
N LYS A 343 -1.64 -21.53 5.36
CA LYS A 343 -2.44 -21.49 6.59
C LYS A 343 -2.48 -20.09 7.27
N SER A 344 -2.41 -19.02 6.52
CA SER A 344 -2.58 -17.66 7.04
C SER A 344 -4.07 -17.33 7.06
N ALA A 345 -4.60 -17.08 8.23
CA ALA A 345 -5.99 -16.66 8.42
C ALA A 345 -6.29 -15.42 7.58
N THR A 346 -7.41 -15.43 6.90
CA THR A 346 -8.00 -14.32 6.15
C THR A 346 -8.18 -13.11 7.08
N ILE A 347 -7.21 -12.20 7.13
CA ILE A 347 -7.23 -11.03 8.03
C ILE A 347 -7.91 -9.81 7.39
N LYS A 348 -8.20 -9.82 6.07
CA LYS A 348 -8.85 -8.68 5.41
C LYS A 348 -9.94 -9.10 4.44
N THR A 349 -11.18 -9.08 4.90
CA THR A 349 -12.41 -9.07 4.10
C THR A 349 -12.76 -7.67 3.54
N HIS A 350 -11.87 -6.68 3.64
CA HIS A 350 -12.21 -5.26 3.50
C HIS A 350 -11.86 -4.62 2.14
N HIS A 351 -11.17 -5.33 1.27
CA HIS A 351 -10.97 -4.88 -0.11
C HIS A 351 -11.75 -5.79 -1.04
N ASN A 352 -12.68 -5.22 -1.77
CA ASN A 352 -13.74 -5.75 -2.63
C ASN A 352 -13.37 -6.88 -3.64
N VAL A 353 -12.28 -7.61 -3.46
CA VAL A 353 -11.88 -8.74 -4.35
C VAL A 353 -12.79 -9.97 -4.18
N GLY A 354 -13.65 -9.99 -3.14
CA GLY A 354 -14.59 -11.09 -2.87
C GLY A 354 -16.01 -10.64 -2.54
N GLY A 355 -16.33 -9.34 -2.60
CA GLY A 355 -17.60 -8.78 -2.15
C GLY A 355 -18.68 -8.64 -3.21
N LEU A 356 -18.35 -8.87 -4.48
CA LEU A 356 -19.35 -8.86 -5.56
C LEU A 356 -20.16 -10.15 -5.54
N LYS A 357 -21.48 -10.04 -5.68
CA LYS A 357 -22.36 -11.22 -5.77
C LYS A 357 -21.96 -12.09 -6.97
N PRO A 358 -21.99 -13.44 -6.86
CA PRO A 358 -21.57 -14.34 -7.93
C PRO A 358 -22.33 -14.21 -9.25
N ASP A 359 -23.49 -13.57 -9.22
CA ASP A 359 -24.42 -13.36 -10.34
C ASP A 359 -24.27 -11.99 -11.03
N MET A 360 -23.28 -11.18 -10.63
CA MET A 360 -23.01 -9.93 -11.32
C MET A 360 -22.59 -10.13 -12.77
N LYS A 361 -23.32 -9.50 -13.68
CA LYS A 361 -23.15 -9.62 -15.15
C LYS A 361 -22.00 -8.80 -15.73
N PHE A 362 -21.29 -7.99 -14.92
CA PHE A 362 -20.25 -7.08 -15.39
C PHE A 362 -18.89 -7.76 -15.50
N LYS A 363 -18.15 -7.45 -16.56
CA LYS A 363 -16.72 -7.72 -16.62
C LYS A 363 -15.96 -6.62 -15.85
N LEU A 364 -14.91 -7.00 -15.11
CA LEU A 364 -14.13 -6.04 -14.35
C LEU A 364 -13.09 -5.32 -15.20
N ILE A 365 -12.92 -4.03 -14.95
CA ILE A 365 -11.78 -3.23 -15.39
C ILE A 365 -11.03 -2.79 -14.14
N GLU A 366 -9.80 -3.29 -13.95
CA GLU A 366 -8.93 -3.02 -12.80
C GLU A 366 -7.68 -2.24 -13.25
N PRO A 367 -7.80 -0.96 -13.57
CA PRO A 367 -6.75 -0.22 -14.26
C PRO A 367 -5.54 0.06 -13.38
N LEU A 368 -5.66 -0.04 -12.04
CA LEU A 368 -4.61 0.25 -11.07
C LEU A 368 -3.97 -1.02 -10.47
N ARG A 369 -4.33 -2.20 -10.97
CA ARG A 369 -3.96 -3.50 -10.41
C ARG A 369 -2.45 -3.74 -10.28
N GLU A 370 -1.65 -3.03 -11.07
CA GLU A 370 -0.20 -3.13 -11.09
C GLU A 370 0.50 -2.07 -10.23
N LEU A 371 -0.25 -1.15 -9.60
CA LEU A 371 0.32 0.01 -8.91
C LEU A 371 0.32 -0.15 -7.39
N PHE A 372 1.39 0.33 -6.75
CA PHE A 372 1.39 0.65 -5.34
C PHE A 372 0.66 1.98 -5.08
N LYS A 373 0.28 2.22 -3.82
CA LYS A 373 -0.51 3.40 -3.42
C LYS A 373 0.14 4.74 -3.76
N ASP A 374 1.44 4.84 -3.62
CA ASP A 374 2.22 6.03 -3.98
C ASP A 374 2.28 6.25 -5.49
N GLU A 375 2.38 5.17 -6.29
CA GLU A 375 2.31 5.22 -7.75
C GLU A 375 0.91 5.69 -8.21
N VAL A 376 -0.16 5.23 -7.56
CA VAL A 376 -1.53 5.69 -7.83
C VAL A 376 -1.66 7.19 -7.65
N ARG A 377 -1.10 7.75 -6.57
CA ARG A 377 -1.09 9.20 -6.34
C ARG A 377 -0.34 9.95 -7.44
N ASN A 378 0.79 9.42 -7.89
CA ASN A 378 1.57 10.02 -9.00
C ASN A 378 0.81 9.95 -10.33
N VAL A 379 0.12 8.84 -10.62
CA VAL A 379 -0.78 8.73 -11.77
C VAL A 379 -1.95 9.71 -11.67
N GLY A 380 -2.50 9.90 -10.47
CA GLY A 380 -3.55 10.90 -10.23
C GLY A 380 -3.10 12.33 -10.56
N ARG A 381 -1.87 12.71 -10.17
CA ARG A 381 -1.27 14.02 -10.54
C ARG A 381 -1.08 14.15 -12.05
N GLU A 382 -0.58 13.10 -12.70
CA GLU A 382 -0.42 13.03 -14.17
C GLU A 382 -1.76 13.18 -14.91
N LEU A 383 -2.85 12.70 -14.32
CA LEU A 383 -4.21 12.85 -14.85
C LEU A 383 -4.84 14.21 -14.54
N GLY A 384 -4.16 15.11 -13.82
CA GLY A 384 -4.64 16.44 -13.46
C GLY A 384 -5.59 16.48 -12.27
N LEU A 385 -5.64 15.44 -11.45
CA LEU A 385 -6.40 15.48 -10.19
C LEU A 385 -5.74 16.46 -9.21
N PRO A 386 -6.54 17.29 -8.49
CA PRO A 386 -6.00 18.27 -7.54
C PRO A 386 -5.32 17.60 -6.35
N GLU A 387 -4.29 18.27 -5.80
CA GLU A 387 -3.51 17.74 -4.68
C GLU A 387 -4.35 17.45 -3.44
N GLU A 388 -5.42 18.22 -3.22
CA GLU A 388 -6.39 17.98 -2.14
C GLU A 388 -7.05 16.60 -2.23
N MET A 389 -7.15 16.02 -3.42
CA MET A 389 -7.70 14.68 -3.65
C MET A 389 -6.63 13.61 -3.60
N VAL A 390 -5.52 13.78 -4.32
CA VAL A 390 -4.46 12.75 -4.42
C VAL A 390 -3.58 12.69 -3.17
N GLY A 391 -3.38 13.82 -2.49
CA GLY A 391 -2.59 13.94 -1.26
C GLY A 391 -3.37 13.70 0.03
N ARG A 392 -4.67 13.40 -0.04
CA ARG A 392 -5.51 13.23 1.17
C ARG A 392 -5.03 12.07 2.05
N HIS A 393 -5.19 12.26 3.37
CA HIS A 393 -4.98 11.20 4.34
C HIS A 393 -5.90 10.02 4.07
N PRO A 394 -5.51 8.77 4.41
CA PRO A 394 -6.39 7.61 4.31
C PRO A 394 -7.71 7.86 5.04
N PHE A 395 -8.81 7.43 4.43
CA PHE A 395 -10.13 7.48 5.02
C PHE A 395 -10.79 6.11 4.80
N PRO A 396 -11.27 5.46 5.86
CA PRO A 396 -11.77 4.10 5.78
C PRO A 396 -13.11 4.03 5.04
N GLY A 397 -13.39 2.90 4.38
CA GLY A 397 -14.65 2.68 3.67
C GLY A 397 -15.90 2.88 4.52
N PRO A 398 -15.96 2.44 5.80
CA PRO A 398 -17.08 2.71 6.70
C PRO A 398 -17.24 4.19 7.11
N GLY A 399 -16.32 5.06 6.73
CA GLY A 399 -16.39 6.49 7.01
C GLY A 399 -16.31 6.83 8.50
N LEU A 400 -17.08 7.83 8.92
CA LEU A 400 -17.11 8.27 10.31
C LEU A 400 -17.76 7.27 11.26
N ALA A 401 -18.47 6.25 10.78
CA ALA A 401 -19.14 5.28 11.65
C ALA A 401 -18.19 4.52 12.58
N ILE A 402 -16.96 4.21 12.12
CA ILE A 402 -15.94 3.53 12.94
C ILE A 402 -15.06 4.51 13.74
N ARG A 403 -15.43 5.78 13.74
CA ARG A 403 -14.84 6.83 14.56
C ARG A 403 -15.84 7.41 15.57
N VAL A 404 -17.07 6.89 15.56
CA VAL A 404 -18.04 7.02 16.65
C VAL A 404 -18.02 5.71 17.43
N LEU A 405 -17.38 5.70 18.61
CA LEU A 405 -17.33 4.50 19.44
C LEU A 405 -18.73 4.19 19.99
N GLY A 406 -19.12 2.91 19.98
CA GLY A 406 -20.45 2.47 20.38
C GLY A 406 -21.52 2.79 19.31
N ALA A 407 -22.75 3.06 19.74
CA ALA A 407 -23.86 3.28 18.83
C ALA A 407 -23.69 4.53 17.95
N VAL A 408 -24.00 4.37 16.67
CA VAL A 408 -23.91 5.45 15.67
C VAL A 408 -25.28 6.12 15.54
N ASP A 409 -25.35 7.41 15.86
CA ASP A 409 -26.52 8.23 15.64
C ASP A 409 -26.16 9.52 14.86
N PRO A 410 -27.16 10.17 14.21
CA PRO A 410 -26.91 11.34 13.38
C PRO A 410 -26.25 12.51 14.11
N GLU A 411 -26.57 12.73 15.40
CA GLU A 411 -26.05 13.84 16.18
C GLU A 411 -24.57 13.64 16.51
N ASN A 412 -24.19 12.40 16.90
CA ASN A 412 -22.80 12.03 17.18
C ASN A 412 -21.93 12.10 15.92
N VAL A 413 -22.47 11.65 14.77
CA VAL A 413 -21.77 11.74 13.46
C VAL A 413 -21.54 13.20 13.09
N GLU A 414 -22.55 14.07 13.24
CA GLU A 414 -22.40 15.49 12.91
C GLU A 414 -21.43 16.21 13.85
N THR A 415 -21.48 15.89 15.16
CA THR A 415 -20.53 16.40 16.15
C THR A 415 -19.11 16.02 15.81
N LEU A 416 -18.87 14.73 15.50
CA LEU A 416 -17.57 14.23 15.07
C LEU A 416 -17.11 14.88 13.76
N ARG A 417 -18.00 15.03 12.78
CA ARG A 417 -17.69 15.62 11.46
C ARG A 417 -17.14 17.04 11.61
N ARG A 418 -17.75 17.85 12.47
CA ARG A 418 -17.28 19.22 12.76
C ARG A 418 -15.96 19.24 13.49
N ALA A 419 -15.77 18.37 14.50
CA ALA A 419 -14.51 18.28 15.22
C ALA A 419 -13.34 17.81 14.30
N ASP A 420 -13.60 16.82 13.43
CA ASP A 420 -12.62 16.33 12.45
C ASP A 420 -12.23 17.42 11.43
N ALA A 421 -13.21 18.24 11.00
CA ALA A 421 -12.95 19.35 10.08
C ALA A 421 -12.03 20.40 10.71
N ILE A 422 -12.34 20.86 11.94
CA ILE A 422 -11.49 21.81 12.68
C ILE A 422 -10.08 21.24 12.87
N TYR A 423 -9.96 19.97 13.24
CA TYR A 423 -8.67 19.31 13.44
C TYR A 423 -7.81 19.35 12.17
N LEU A 424 -8.40 18.96 11.04
CA LEU A 424 -7.67 18.95 9.76
C LEU A 424 -7.37 20.37 9.23
N GLU A 425 -8.24 21.35 9.48
CA GLU A 425 -7.98 22.76 9.16
C GLU A 425 -6.75 23.28 9.89
N GLU A 426 -6.66 23.06 11.21
CA GLU A 426 -5.53 23.51 12.03
C GLU A 426 -4.22 22.81 11.64
N ILE A 427 -4.25 21.52 11.32
CA ILE A 427 -3.09 20.77 10.80
C ILE A 427 -2.59 21.40 9.49
N ARG A 428 -3.50 21.72 8.57
CA ARG A 428 -3.14 22.37 7.30
C ARG A 428 -2.60 23.79 7.51
N ALA A 429 -3.26 24.59 8.35
CA ALA A 429 -2.84 25.95 8.67
C ALA A 429 -1.44 25.98 9.33
N ALA A 430 -1.09 24.96 10.10
CA ALA A 430 0.22 24.79 10.69
C ALA A 430 1.29 24.24 9.71
N GLY A 431 0.92 23.86 8.47
CA GLY A 431 1.83 23.27 7.48
C GLY A 431 2.24 21.82 7.77
N LEU A 432 1.56 21.14 8.70
CA LEU A 432 1.95 19.81 9.19
C LEU A 432 1.25 18.66 8.45
N TYR A 433 0.33 18.95 7.51
CA TYR A 433 -0.52 17.94 6.88
C TYR A 433 0.28 16.85 6.15
N ASN A 434 1.35 17.21 5.47
CA ASN A 434 2.15 16.29 4.69
C ASN A 434 3.16 15.48 5.54
N ASP A 435 3.45 15.92 6.77
CA ASP A 435 4.32 15.21 7.71
C ASP A 435 3.57 14.08 8.44
N ILE A 436 2.25 14.15 8.41
CA ILE A 436 1.35 13.21 9.08
C ILE A 436 0.79 12.23 8.05
N TRP A 437 0.96 10.93 8.31
CA TRP A 437 0.44 9.89 7.42
C TRP A 437 -1.09 9.81 7.47
N GLN A 438 -1.68 9.88 8.68
CA GLN A 438 -3.13 9.93 8.89
C GLN A 438 -3.45 10.70 10.18
N ALA A 439 -4.44 11.61 10.10
CA ALA A 439 -5.01 12.32 11.23
C ALA A 439 -6.54 12.30 11.17
N PHE A 440 -7.17 12.12 12.33
CA PHE A 440 -8.63 12.11 12.48
C PHE A 440 -9.05 12.33 13.93
N ALA A 441 -10.30 12.76 14.09
CA ALA A 441 -10.98 12.81 15.37
C ALA A 441 -11.81 11.52 15.62
N VAL A 442 -12.03 11.19 16.88
CA VAL A 442 -12.86 10.07 17.35
C VAL A 442 -13.85 10.59 18.40
N PHE A 443 -15.12 10.26 18.23
CA PHE A 443 -16.15 10.59 19.21
C PHE A 443 -16.20 9.49 20.29
N LEU A 444 -16.05 9.92 21.56
CA LEU A 444 -16.15 9.02 22.71
C LEU A 444 -17.50 9.21 23.40
N PRO A 445 -18.32 8.16 23.59
CA PRO A 445 -19.66 8.25 24.18
C PRO A 445 -19.64 8.45 25.71
N VAL A 446 -18.48 8.80 26.26
CA VAL A 446 -18.30 9.11 27.68
C VAL A 446 -18.57 10.60 27.92
N ARG A 447 -19.23 10.91 29.03
CA ARG A 447 -19.46 12.28 29.46
C ARG A 447 -18.48 12.68 30.55
N SER A 448 -17.88 13.84 30.35
CA SER A 448 -16.98 14.44 31.34
C SER A 448 -17.58 15.68 31.97
N VAL A 449 -17.19 15.92 33.24
CA VAL A 449 -17.54 17.15 33.91
C VAL A 449 -16.75 18.31 33.33
N GLY A 450 -17.43 19.38 32.99
CA GLY A 450 -16.85 20.66 32.56
C GLY A 450 -17.44 21.81 33.37
N VAL A 451 -16.81 22.95 33.26
CA VAL A 451 -17.34 24.23 33.75
C VAL A 451 -17.32 25.20 32.56
N MET A 452 -18.50 25.59 32.09
CA MET A 452 -18.66 26.56 31.01
C MET A 452 -19.51 27.73 31.52
N GLY A 453 -18.90 28.91 31.58
CA GLY A 453 -19.46 30.01 32.33
C GLY A 453 -19.52 29.70 33.84
N ASP A 454 -20.62 30.01 34.51
CA ASP A 454 -20.79 29.75 35.95
C ASP A 454 -21.49 28.41 36.25
N GLY A 455 -21.68 27.55 35.21
CA GLY A 455 -22.43 26.30 35.31
C GLY A 455 -21.56 25.05 35.10
N ARG A 456 -21.91 23.94 35.83
CA ARG A 456 -21.38 22.61 35.50
C ARG A 456 -22.03 22.09 34.22
N THR A 457 -21.21 21.54 33.32
CA THR A 457 -21.66 20.83 32.11
C THR A 457 -21.25 19.36 32.17
N TYR A 458 -22.03 18.51 31.49
CA TYR A 458 -21.77 17.09 31.31
C TYR A 458 -21.86 16.78 29.83
N GLU A 459 -20.74 16.89 29.14
CA GLU A 459 -20.67 16.77 27.68
C GLU A 459 -19.65 15.72 27.26
N HIS A 460 -19.63 15.39 25.97
CA HIS A 460 -18.81 14.32 25.43
C HIS A 460 -17.33 14.72 25.27
N VAL A 461 -16.54 13.73 24.92
CA VAL A 461 -15.10 13.84 24.73
C VAL A 461 -14.75 13.54 23.28
N ILE A 462 -13.88 14.34 22.69
CA ILE A 462 -13.23 14.03 21.40
C ILE A 462 -11.80 13.56 21.67
N ALA A 463 -11.44 12.39 21.12
CA ALA A 463 -10.06 11.96 21.03
C ALA A 463 -9.49 12.35 19.66
N LEU A 464 -8.27 12.85 19.65
CA LEU A 464 -7.52 13.16 18.44
C LEU A 464 -6.47 12.08 18.23
N ARG A 465 -6.34 11.61 17.01
CA ARG A 465 -5.32 10.65 16.58
C ARG A 465 -4.55 11.23 15.41
N ALA A 466 -3.22 11.22 15.47
CA ALA A 466 -2.35 11.44 14.32
C ALA A 466 -1.15 10.50 14.40
N VAL A 467 -0.78 9.92 13.27
CA VAL A 467 0.32 8.96 13.19
C VAL A 467 1.25 9.26 12.03
N THR A 468 2.51 8.91 12.22
CA THR A 468 3.51 8.77 11.16
C THR A 468 3.66 7.30 10.81
N SER A 469 3.77 6.98 9.53
CA SER A 469 4.00 5.63 9.03
C SER A 469 4.57 5.69 7.62
N THR A 470 5.25 4.63 7.20
CA THR A 470 5.71 4.45 5.81
C THR A 470 4.76 3.55 5.02
N ASP A 471 4.19 2.54 5.67
CA ASP A 471 3.45 1.45 5.01
C ASP A 471 2.11 1.09 5.68
N GLY A 472 1.80 1.73 6.83
CA GLY A 472 0.63 1.42 7.65
C GLY A 472 0.74 0.13 8.46
N MET A 473 1.82 -0.64 8.34
CA MET A 473 2.04 -1.85 9.15
C MET A 473 2.52 -1.50 10.55
N THR A 474 3.44 -0.55 10.64
CA THR A 474 3.89 0.06 11.89
C THR A 474 3.60 1.56 11.86
N ALA A 475 3.29 2.14 13.00
CA ALA A 475 3.03 3.57 13.12
C ALA A 475 3.39 4.08 14.52
N ASP A 476 3.93 5.29 14.55
CA ASP A 476 4.10 6.06 15.78
C ASP A 476 3.16 7.24 15.81
N TRP A 477 2.77 7.67 17.01
CA TRP A 477 2.00 8.89 17.18
C TRP A 477 2.84 10.12 16.77
N TYR A 478 2.17 11.10 16.18
CA TYR A 478 2.81 12.34 15.75
C TYR A 478 2.94 13.32 16.92
N ALA A 479 4.15 13.79 17.21
CA ALA A 479 4.40 14.76 18.27
C ALA A 479 4.09 16.19 17.79
N PHE A 480 2.88 16.68 18.06
CA PHE A 480 2.51 18.06 17.73
C PHE A 480 3.24 19.10 18.57
N PRO A 481 3.53 20.28 18.01
CA PRO A 481 3.81 21.47 18.81
C PRO A 481 2.65 21.76 19.77
N THR A 482 2.97 22.07 21.03
CA THR A 482 1.97 22.26 22.08
C THR A 482 0.94 23.34 21.75
N GLU A 483 1.38 24.42 21.11
CA GLU A 483 0.52 25.54 20.69
C GLU A 483 -0.49 25.13 19.60
N VAL A 484 -0.14 24.16 18.74
CA VAL A 484 -1.08 23.64 17.72
C VAL A 484 -2.16 22.82 18.40
N LEU A 485 -1.81 21.89 19.31
CA LEU A 485 -2.79 21.12 20.09
C LEU A 485 -3.69 22.04 20.92
N ALA A 486 -3.13 23.08 21.52
CA ALA A 486 -3.90 24.04 22.31
C ALA A 486 -4.94 24.78 21.46
N ARG A 487 -4.59 25.22 20.23
CA ARG A 487 -5.53 25.84 19.29
C ARG A 487 -6.61 24.88 18.85
N ILE A 488 -6.23 23.66 18.46
CA ILE A 488 -7.20 22.61 18.04
C ILE A 488 -8.21 22.35 19.17
N SER A 489 -7.73 22.11 20.39
CA SER A 489 -8.59 21.86 21.55
C SER A 489 -9.52 23.03 21.85
N ASN A 490 -8.98 24.25 21.83
CA ASN A 490 -9.76 25.47 22.08
C ASN A 490 -10.86 25.64 21.02
N ARG A 491 -10.54 25.51 19.74
CA ARG A 491 -11.52 25.63 18.65
C ARG A 491 -12.60 24.57 18.76
N ILE A 492 -12.23 23.29 18.96
CA ILE A 492 -13.23 22.20 19.07
C ILE A 492 -14.19 22.46 20.22
N ILE A 493 -13.69 22.83 21.42
CA ILE A 493 -14.55 23.08 22.58
C ILE A 493 -15.46 24.29 22.37
N ASN A 494 -14.99 25.34 21.69
CA ASN A 494 -15.79 26.56 21.52
C ASN A 494 -16.74 26.50 20.30
N GLU A 495 -16.38 25.77 19.23
CA GLU A 495 -17.13 25.76 17.97
C GLU A 495 -18.03 24.52 17.83
N VAL A 496 -17.71 23.41 18.54
CA VAL A 496 -18.50 22.16 18.47
C VAL A 496 -19.34 21.98 19.71
N LYS A 497 -20.63 22.14 19.58
CA LYS A 497 -21.60 22.01 20.67
C LYS A 497 -21.65 20.59 21.19
N GLY A 498 -21.71 20.41 22.54
CA GLY A 498 -21.78 19.10 23.18
C GLY A 498 -20.41 18.47 23.50
N ILE A 499 -19.31 19.23 23.31
CA ILE A 499 -17.96 18.80 23.63
C ILE A 499 -17.32 19.75 24.65
N ASN A 500 -16.86 19.20 25.78
CA ASN A 500 -16.15 19.98 26.81
C ASN A 500 -14.73 19.46 27.08
N ARG A 501 -14.28 18.43 26.36
CA ARG A 501 -12.93 17.85 26.54
C ARG A 501 -12.38 17.30 25.27
N VAL A 502 -11.09 17.56 25.03
CA VAL A 502 -10.29 16.99 23.95
C VAL A 502 -9.11 16.24 24.58
N VAL A 503 -8.83 15.02 24.10
CA VAL A 503 -7.68 14.19 24.49
C VAL A 503 -6.88 13.82 23.25
N TYR A 504 -5.60 13.48 23.42
CA TYR A 504 -4.73 13.05 22.33
C TYR A 504 -4.21 11.64 22.57
N ASP A 505 -4.34 10.76 21.56
CA ASP A 505 -3.87 9.37 21.64
C ASP A 505 -2.40 9.28 21.27
N VAL A 506 -1.57 8.84 22.23
CA VAL A 506 -0.11 8.69 22.12
C VAL A 506 0.33 7.23 21.97
N SER A 507 -0.54 6.37 21.46
CA SER A 507 -0.25 4.94 21.31
C SER A 507 0.41 4.65 19.96
N SER A 508 1.46 3.80 19.97
CA SER A 508 2.11 3.30 18.76
C SER A 508 1.44 2.02 18.25
N LYS A 509 1.62 1.70 16.97
CA LYS A 509 1.21 0.42 16.37
C LYS A 509 2.46 -0.41 16.03
N PRO A 510 2.65 -1.62 16.58
CA PRO A 510 1.87 -2.20 17.68
C PRO A 510 2.11 -1.50 19.03
N PRO A 511 1.32 -1.75 20.15
CA PRO A 511 0.22 -2.74 20.21
C PRO A 511 -1.14 -2.22 19.72
N ALA A 512 -1.35 -0.88 19.66
CA ALA A 512 -2.59 -0.32 19.15
C ALA A 512 -2.74 -0.49 17.63
N THR A 513 -3.94 -0.25 17.12
CA THR A 513 -4.19 -0.06 15.67
C THR A 513 -4.12 1.42 15.33
N ILE A 514 -4.17 1.77 14.04
CA ILE A 514 -4.25 3.18 13.61
C ILE A 514 -5.66 3.70 13.85
N GLU A 515 -6.69 3.04 13.27
CA GLU A 515 -8.09 3.31 13.58
C GLU A 515 -8.45 2.72 14.95
N TRP A 516 -9.47 3.28 15.61
CA TRP A 516 -9.92 2.84 16.94
C TRP A 516 -10.91 1.67 16.87
N GLU A 517 -11.71 1.59 15.77
CA GLU A 517 -12.63 0.48 15.50
C GLU A 517 -12.34 -0.20 14.15
#